data_432d5836f5d8c4cba738269660793cef
#
_entry.id   432d5836f5d8c4cba738269660793cef
#
_cell.length_a   1.000
_cell.length_b   1.000
_cell.length_c   1.000
_cell.angle_alpha   90.00
_cell.angle_beta   90.00
_cell.angle_gamma   90.00
#
_symmetry.space_group_name_H-M   'P 1'
#
loop_
_entity.id
_entity.type
_entity.pdbx_description
1 polymer ?
#
loop_
_entity_poly.entity_id
_entity_poly.type
_entity_poly.pdbx_seq_one_letter_code
_entity_poly.pdbx_strand_id
1 'polypeptide(L)'
;AMDGQHKFFRLKIPSSNISDPHLQFMSANSLEKNDVVVAISQSGTTAALIDSVKIVRKNGVKVIGIMPGDTPLANICDFPLTIDVGINNRISKPVTSRIAYTAVIDVLTMGVAQLKPEAQDHLYNIADSQRSLKVDS
;
A
#
# COMPACT_ATOMS: atom_id res chain seq x y z
N ALA A 1 -1.28 5.44 -3.50
CA ALA A 1 -0.07 5.21 -2.69
C ALA A 1 0.09 6.25 -1.56
N MET A 2 0.03 7.56 -1.83
CA MET A 2 0.15 8.61 -0.78
C MET A 2 -0.84 8.45 0.37
N ASP A 3 -2.10 8.16 0.06
CA ASP A 3 -3.13 7.91 1.07
C ASP A 3 -2.77 6.75 2.03
N GLY A 4 -2.25 5.65 1.48
CA GLY A 4 -1.76 4.54 2.30
C GLY A 4 -0.62 4.92 3.23
N GLN A 5 0.35 5.71 2.74
CA GLN A 5 1.45 6.21 3.58
C GLN A 5 0.92 6.99 4.79
N HIS A 6 0.00 7.93 4.58
CA HIS A 6 -0.59 8.71 5.67
C HIS A 6 -1.33 7.84 6.68
N LYS A 7 -2.07 6.82 6.22
CA LYS A 7 -2.80 5.89 7.08
C LYS A 7 -1.86 5.07 7.96
N PHE A 8 -0.80 4.49 7.39
CA PHE A 8 0.19 3.74 8.16
C PHE A 8 1.00 4.63 9.10
N PHE A 9 1.35 5.84 8.67
CA PHE A 9 2.03 6.82 9.54
C PHE A 9 1.21 7.13 10.80
N ARG A 10 -0.11 7.31 10.68
CA ARG A 10 -1.02 7.52 11.81
C ARG A 10 -1.06 6.32 12.77
N LEU A 11 -0.70 5.13 12.33
CA LEU A 11 -0.55 3.93 13.16
C LEU A 11 0.84 3.79 13.78
N LYS A 12 1.69 4.82 13.72
CA LYS A 12 3.10 4.80 14.11
C LYS A 12 3.92 3.74 13.36
N ILE A 13 3.57 3.50 12.11
CA ILE A 13 4.34 2.65 11.21
C ILE A 13 5.09 3.55 10.24
N PRO A 14 6.42 3.61 10.33
CA PRO A 14 7.23 4.35 9.35
C PRO A 14 6.91 3.81 7.95
N SER A 15 6.56 4.71 7.06
CA SER A 15 6.18 4.32 5.69
C SER A 15 6.58 5.39 4.69
N SER A 16 7.00 4.94 3.51
CA SER A 16 7.36 5.81 2.39
C SER A 16 6.56 5.42 1.15
N ASN A 17 6.17 6.41 0.37
CA ASN A 17 5.52 6.21 -0.91
C ASN A 17 6.49 6.54 -2.04
N ILE A 18 6.75 5.59 -2.91
CA ILE A 18 7.69 5.71 -4.01
C ILE A 18 6.98 5.34 -5.30
N SER A 19 6.81 6.32 -6.19
CA SER A 19 6.19 6.13 -7.51
C SER A 19 7.18 6.24 -8.67
N ASP A 20 8.32 6.89 -8.46
CA ASP A 20 9.37 6.98 -9.47
C ASP A 20 10.12 5.64 -9.63
N PRO A 21 10.28 5.10 -10.85
CA PRO A 21 10.89 3.79 -11.07
C PRO A 21 12.36 3.71 -10.61
N HIS A 22 13.13 4.78 -10.75
CA HIS A 22 14.52 4.81 -10.31
C HIS A 22 14.64 4.76 -8.78
N LEU A 23 13.80 5.55 -8.10
CA LEU A 23 13.72 5.52 -6.64
C LEU A 23 13.16 4.19 -6.12
N GLN A 24 12.24 3.54 -6.84
CA GLN A 24 11.76 2.19 -6.50
C GLN A 24 12.93 1.20 -6.51
N PHE A 25 13.76 1.22 -7.55
CA PHE A 25 14.92 0.37 -7.66
C PHE A 25 15.95 0.62 -6.54
N MET A 26 16.25 1.88 -6.25
CA MET A 26 17.16 2.25 -5.15
C MET A 26 16.62 1.79 -3.80
N SER A 27 15.35 2.05 -3.52
CA SER A 27 14.68 1.62 -2.30
C SER A 27 14.69 0.09 -2.17
N ALA A 28 14.37 -0.64 -3.23
CA ALA A 28 14.36 -2.11 -3.24
C ALA A 28 15.70 -2.72 -2.81
N ASN A 29 16.82 -2.08 -3.18
CA ASN A 29 18.15 -2.53 -2.77
C ASN A 29 18.49 -2.19 -1.31
N SER A 30 17.79 -1.25 -0.70
CA SER A 30 18.06 -0.77 0.67
C SER A 30 17.18 -1.43 1.74
N LEU A 31 16.17 -2.18 1.33
CA LEU A 31 15.24 -2.84 2.24
C LEU A 31 15.83 -4.10 2.85
N GLU A 32 15.47 -4.37 4.10
CA GLU A 32 15.94 -5.49 4.90
C GLU A 32 14.79 -6.46 5.24
N LYS A 33 15.11 -7.66 5.68
CA LYS A 33 14.17 -8.77 5.94
C LYS A 33 12.96 -8.42 6.81
N ASN A 34 13.07 -7.44 7.70
CA ASN A 34 11.96 -7.03 8.59
C ASN A 34 11.07 -5.95 7.98
N ASP A 35 11.41 -5.47 6.80
CA ASP A 35 10.58 -4.53 6.05
C ASP A 35 9.46 -5.26 5.31
N VAL A 36 8.44 -4.50 4.92
CA VAL A 36 7.32 -4.97 4.10
C VAL A 36 7.10 -4.00 2.95
N VAL A 37 6.91 -4.52 1.77
CA VAL A 37 6.54 -3.74 0.59
C VAL A 37 5.07 -3.97 0.24
N VAL A 38 4.35 -2.88 -0.01
CA VAL A 38 3.03 -2.92 -0.63
C VAL A 38 3.16 -2.44 -2.07
N ALA A 39 3.13 -3.38 -3.01
CA ALA A 39 3.23 -3.12 -4.45
C ALA A 39 1.83 -2.94 -5.06
N ILE A 40 1.57 -1.77 -5.65
CA ILE A 40 0.26 -1.43 -6.23
C ILE A 40 0.41 -1.20 -7.73
N SER A 41 -0.35 -1.94 -8.53
CA SER A 41 -0.33 -1.80 -9.99
C SER A 41 -1.72 -2.03 -10.59
N GLN A 42 -2.16 -1.11 -11.44
CA GLN A 42 -3.44 -1.25 -12.15
C GLN A 42 -3.42 -2.32 -13.25
N SER A 43 -2.25 -2.58 -13.83
CA SER A 43 -2.09 -3.59 -14.89
C SER A 43 -1.46 -4.89 -14.41
N GLY A 44 -0.71 -4.85 -13.30
CA GLY A 44 0.10 -5.97 -12.85
C GLY A 44 1.26 -6.35 -13.80
N THR A 45 1.55 -5.52 -14.83
CA THR A 45 2.53 -5.79 -15.89
C THR A 45 3.65 -4.75 -15.98
N THR A 46 3.71 -3.78 -15.07
CA THR A 46 4.72 -2.71 -15.08
C THR A 46 6.11 -3.30 -14.81
N ALA A 47 6.95 -3.36 -15.85
CA ALA A 47 8.27 -4.02 -15.79
C ALA A 47 9.16 -3.50 -14.66
N ALA A 48 9.29 -2.17 -14.53
CA ALA A 48 10.13 -1.57 -13.49
C ALA A 48 9.68 -1.97 -12.06
N LEU A 49 8.36 -2.05 -11.82
CA LEU A 49 7.83 -2.49 -10.53
C LEU A 49 8.10 -3.98 -10.30
N ILE A 50 7.91 -4.81 -11.33
CA ILE A 50 8.19 -6.25 -11.26
C ILE A 50 9.67 -6.50 -10.93
N ASP A 51 10.58 -5.79 -11.57
CA ASP A 51 12.01 -5.94 -11.32
C ASP A 51 12.39 -5.48 -9.92
N SER A 52 11.84 -4.38 -9.44
CA SER A 52 12.01 -3.92 -8.06
C SER A 52 11.48 -4.95 -7.04
N VAL A 53 10.32 -5.56 -7.29
CA VAL A 53 9.75 -6.60 -6.42
C VAL A 53 10.61 -7.86 -6.39
N LYS A 54 11.22 -8.26 -7.52
CA LYS A 54 12.16 -9.39 -7.55
C LYS A 54 13.38 -9.13 -6.66
N ILE A 55 13.94 -7.91 -6.68
CA ILE A 55 15.05 -7.51 -5.81
C ILE A 55 14.62 -7.58 -4.35
N VAL A 56 13.50 -6.96 -4.00
CA VAL A 56 12.92 -6.96 -2.66
C VAL A 56 12.79 -8.38 -2.11
N ARG A 57 12.24 -9.29 -2.89
CA ARG A 57 12.09 -10.70 -2.50
C ARG A 57 13.43 -11.43 -2.32
N LYS A 58 14.40 -11.13 -3.17
CA LYS A 58 15.77 -11.68 -3.04
C LYS A 58 16.42 -11.28 -1.71
N ASN A 59 16.10 -10.09 -1.20
CA ASN A 59 16.56 -9.61 0.10
C ASN A 59 15.76 -10.19 1.28
N GLY A 60 14.79 -11.07 1.04
CA GLY A 60 13.97 -11.72 2.06
C GLY A 60 12.83 -10.85 2.61
N VAL A 61 12.56 -9.72 1.99
CA VAL A 61 11.46 -8.81 2.32
C VAL A 61 10.13 -9.38 1.84
N LYS A 62 9.09 -9.26 2.64
CA LYS A 62 7.74 -9.70 2.27
C LYS A 62 7.02 -8.67 1.41
N VAL A 63 6.31 -9.15 0.40
CA VAL A 63 5.59 -8.31 -0.55
C VAL A 63 4.09 -8.62 -0.54
N ILE A 64 3.31 -7.59 -0.20
CA ILE A 64 1.86 -7.57 -0.40
C ILE A 64 1.62 -6.90 -1.76
N GLY A 65 0.92 -7.56 -2.66
CA GLY A 65 0.58 -6.99 -3.96
C GLY A 65 -0.89 -6.61 -4.06
N ILE A 66 -1.20 -5.47 -4.66
CA ILE A 66 -2.57 -5.04 -4.98
C ILE A 66 -2.63 -4.80 -6.49
N MET A 67 -3.25 -5.72 -7.22
CA MET A 67 -3.27 -5.72 -8.69
C MET A 67 -4.42 -6.60 -9.22
N PRO A 68 -4.66 -6.63 -10.53
CA PRO A 68 -5.52 -7.63 -11.15
C PRO A 68 -4.96 -9.06 -10.99
N GLY A 69 -5.85 -10.05 -10.94
CA GLY A 69 -5.47 -11.47 -10.96
C GLY A 69 -4.74 -11.87 -12.24
N ASP A 70 -4.14 -13.06 -12.22
CA ASP A 70 -3.45 -13.68 -13.36
C ASP A 70 -2.40 -12.77 -14.06
N THR A 71 -1.70 -11.96 -13.27
CA THR A 71 -0.68 -11.05 -13.78
C THR A 71 0.73 -11.44 -13.33
N PRO A 72 1.79 -11.06 -14.08
CA PRO A 72 3.16 -11.32 -13.69
C PRO A 72 3.51 -10.82 -12.28
N LEU A 73 2.97 -9.68 -11.87
CA LEU A 73 3.19 -9.13 -10.53
C LEU A 73 2.51 -10.01 -9.45
N ALA A 74 1.28 -10.47 -9.70
CA ALA A 74 0.56 -11.34 -8.76
C ALA A 74 1.33 -12.65 -8.49
N ASN A 75 1.96 -13.21 -9.53
CA ASN A 75 2.71 -14.46 -9.42
C ASN A 75 4.00 -14.36 -8.59
N ILE A 76 4.52 -13.17 -8.38
CA ILE A 76 5.76 -12.95 -7.62
C ILE A 76 5.55 -12.31 -6.24
N CYS A 77 4.34 -11.88 -5.88
CA CYS A 77 4.04 -11.39 -4.54
C CYS A 77 3.88 -12.52 -3.54
N ASP A 78 4.25 -12.30 -2.27
CA ASP A 78 4.00 -13.27 -1.20
C ASP A 78 2.50 -13.31 -0.84
N PHE A 79 1.85 -12.14 -0.85
CA PHE A 79 0.43 -11.98 -0.53
C PHE A 79 -0.26 -11.16 -1.63
N PRO A 80 -0.69 -11.80 -2.74
CA PRO A 80 -1.43 -11.10 -3.78
C PRO A 80 -2.88 -10.84 -3.35
N LEU A 81 -3.26 -9.59 -3.26
CA LEU A 81 -4.63 -9.12 -3.09
C LEU A 81 -5.18 -8.71 -4.45
N THR A 82 -5.83 -9.63 -5.11
CA THR A 82 -6.28 -9.43 -6.48
C THR A 82 -7.60 -8.69 -6.54
N ILE A 83 -7.68 -7.70 -7.41
CA ILE A 83 -8.87 -6.90 -7.65
C ILE A 83 -9.21 -6.97 -9.13
N ASP A 84 -10.25 -7.73 -9.46
CA ASP A 84 -10.77 -7.82 -10.81
C ASP A 84 -12.07 -7.01 -10.93
N VAL A 85 -11.96 -5.83 -11.52
CA VAL A 85 -13.10 -4.98 -11.76
C VAL A 85 -13.73 -5.39 -13.09
N GLY A 86 -14.84 -6.11 -13.05
CA GLY A 86 -15.55 -6.70 -14.20
C GLY A 86 -16.25 -5.69 -15.12
N ILE A 87 -15.72 -4.46 -15.25
CA ILE A 87 -16.32 -3.43 -16.08
C ILE A 87 -15.63 -3.40 -17.43
N ASN A 88 -16.37 -3.80 -18.48
CA ASN A 88 -15.91 -3.81 -19.88
C ASN A 88 -15.76 -2.41 -20.51
N ASN A 89 -15.80 -1.33 -19.74
CA ASN A 89 -15.73 0.03 -20.25
C ASN A 89 -14.34 0.64 -20.01
N ARG A 90 -13.62 0.94 -21.09
CA ARG A 90 -12.28 1.54 -21.06
C ARG A 90 -12.22 2.89 -20.32
N ILE A 91 -13.34 3.61 -20.22
CA ILE A 91 -13.41 4.96 -19.59
C ILE A 91 -13.59 4.85 -18.08
N SER A 92 -14.42 3.94 -17.60
CA SER A 92 -14.74 3.82 -16.17
C SER A 92 -13.76 2.92 -15.39
N LYS A 93 -13.08 1.99 -16.08
CA LYS A 93 -12.15 1.04 -15.46
C LYS A 93 -11.07 1.71 -14.58
N PRO A 94 -10.38 2.80 -15.02
CA PRO A 94 -9.36 3.44 -14.19
C PRO A 94 -9.93 4.07 -12.91
N VAL A 95 -11.13 4.64 -12.96
CA VAL A 95 -11.76 5.28 -11.79
C VAL A 95 -12.22 4.22 -10.79
N THR A 96 -12.91 3.20 -11.27
CA THR A 96 -13.42 2.11 -10.42
C THR A 96 -12.27 1.34 -9.75
N SER A 97 -11.18 1.09 -10.47
CA SER A 97 -9.99 0.44 -9.90
C SER A 97 -9.37 1.27 -8.77
N ARG A 98 -9.30 2.59 -8.91
CA ARG A 98 -8.77 3.47 -7.84
C ARG A 98 -9.59 3.39 -6.56
N ILE A 99 -10.90 3.37 -6.67
CA ILE A 99 -11.80 3.22 -5.52
C ILE A 99 -11.56 1.86 -4.84
N ALA A 100 -11.50 0.79 -5.61
CA ALA A 100 -11.27 -0.55 -5.10
C ALA A 100 -9.91 -0.67 -4.40
N TYR A 101 -8.84 -0.11 -4.96
CA TYR A 101 -7.50 -0.12 -4.35
C TYR A 101 -7.47 0.69 -3.05
N THR A 102 -8.16 1.82 -3.00
CA THR A 102 -8.29 2.63 -1.78
C THR A 102 -9.01 1.83 -0.69
N ALA A 103 -10.09 1.15 -1.03
CA ALA A 103 -10.83 0.30 -0.09
C ALA A 103 -9.96 -0.84 0.47
N VAL A 104 -9.15 -1.50 -0.35
CA VAL A 104 -8.22 -2.54 0.11
C VAL A 104 -7.16 -1.98 1.04
N ILE A 105 -6.61 -0.81 0.76
CA ILE A 105 -5.67 -0.13 1.65
C ILE A 105 -6.34 0.21 2.99
N ASP A 106 -7.59 0.64 2.98
CA ASP A 106 -8.37 0.89 4.21
C ASP A 106 -8.54 -0.38 5.04
N VAL A 107 -8.91 -1.48 4.41
CA VAL A 107 -9.04 -2.78 5.08
C VAL A 107 -7.72 -3.23 5.68
N LEU A 108 -6.60 -3.11 4.94
CA LEU A 108 -5.27 -3.44 5.45
C LEU A 108 -4.89 -2.60 6.67
N THR A 109 -5.09 -1.28 6.60
CA THR A 109 -4.79 -0.37 7.71
C THR A 109 -5.66 -0.64 8.92
N MET A 110 -6.96 -0.91 8.73
CA MET A 110 -7.86 -1.29 9.81
C MET A 110 -7.45 -2.61 10.47
N GLY A 111 -7.09 -3.61 9.68
CA GLY A 111 -6.59 -4.89 10.19
C GLY A 111 -5.33 -4.72 11.04
N VAL A 112 -4.38 -3.93 10.58
CA VAL A 112 -3.15 -3.61 11.34
C VAL A 112 -3.48 -2.86 12.63
N ALA A 113 -4.40 -1.88 12.59
CA ALA A 113 -4.83 -1.14 13.78
C ALA A 113 -5.44 -2.05 14.85
N GLN A 114 -6.24 -3.05 14.43
CA GLN A 114 -6.82 -4.02 15.35
C GLN A 114 -5.77 -4.92 16.02
N LEU A 115 -4.69 -5.26 15.31
CA LEU A 115 -3.60 -6.08 15.82
C LEU A 115 -2.57 -5.30 16.65
N LYS A 116 -2.63 -3.98 16.65
CA LYS A 116 -1.73 -3.09 17.41
C LYS A 116 -2.55 -2.20 18.38
N PRO A 117 -2.81 -2.63 19.61
CA PRO A 117 -3.56 -1.84 20.60
C PRO A 117 -2.98 -0.43 20.82
N GLU A 118 -1.65 -0.29 20.79
CA GLU A 118 -0.94 0.99 20.91
C GLU A 118 -1.28 1.97 19.77
N ALA A 119 -1.59 1.46 18.59
CA ALA A 119 -1.98 2.27 17.45
C ALA A 119 -3.38 2.86 17.61
N GLN A 120 -4.28 2.16 18.30
CA GLN A 120 -5.63 2.65 18.60
C GLN A 120 -5.57 3.84 19.56
N ASP A 121 -4.81 3.73 20.65
CA ASP A 121 -4.61 4.83 21.59
C ASP A 121 -4.03 6.07 20.93
N HIS A 122 -3.08 5.88 20.01
CA HIS A 122 -2.50 6.97 19.26
C HIS A 122 -3.49 7.66 18.31
N LEU A 123 -4.38 6.90 17.67
CA LEU A 123 -5.45 7.46 16.83
C LEU A 123 -6.44 8.29 17.66
N TYR A 124 -6.81 7.84 18.86
CA TYR A 124 -7.66 8.62 19.78
C TYR A 124 -6.98 9.94 20.17
N ASN A 125 -5.70 9.89 20.55
CA ASN A 125 -4.93 11.08 20.92
C ASN A 125 -4.80 12.09 19.77
N ILE A 126 -4.62 11.64 18.53
CA ILE A 126 -4.61 12.52 17.35
C ILE A 126 -5.98 13.17 17.14
N ALA A 127 -7.07 12.41 17.26
CA ALA A 127 -8.41 12.92 17.09
C ALA A 127 -8.75 13.99 18.14
N ASP A 128 -8.36 13.79 19.38
CA ASP A 128 -8.58 14.76 20.48
C ASP A 128 -7.74 16.02 20.27
N SER A 129 -6.49 15.88 19.85
CA SER A 129 -5.62 17.03 19.54
C SER A 129 -6.17 17.86 18.37
N GLN A 130 -6.76 17.22 17.37
CA GLN A 130 -7.39 17.93 16.25
C GLN A 130 -8.70 18.63 16.64
N ARG A 131 -9.43 18.11 17.62
CA ARG A 131 -10.63 18.76 18.16
C ARG A 131 -10.29 20.04 18.91
N SER A 132 -9.20 20.03 19.70
CA SER A 132 -8.74 21.21 20.43
C SER A 132 -8.26 22.35 19.51
N LEU A 133 -7.79 22.05 18.30
CA LEU A 133 -7.40 23.04 17.30
C LEU A 133 -8.59 23.67 16.53
N LYS A 134 -9.81 23.10 16.64
CA LYS A 134 -11.01 23.60 15.94
C LYS A 134 -11.89 24.52 16.78
N VAL A 135 -11.54 24.78 18.05
CA VAL A 135 -12.41 25.56 18.97
C VAL A 135 -12.18 27.07 18.87
N ASP A 136 -11.18 27.55 18.13
CA ASP A 136 -10.85 28.96 17.99
C ASP A 136 -11.11 29.53 16.59
N SER A 137 -12.21 29.15 15.96
CA SER A 137 -12.67 29.81 14.71
C SER A 137 -14.15 30.10 14.73
#